data_5298d3df4e3ff8ae29112dd47fd54f1e
#
_entry.id   5298d3df4e3ff8ae29112dd47fd54f1e
#
_cell.length_a   1.000
_cell.length_b   1.000
_cell.length_c   1.000
_cell.angle_alpha   90.00
_cell.angle_beta   90.00
_cell.angle_gamma   90.00
#
_symmetry.space_group_name_H-M   'P 1'
#
loop_
_entity.id
_entity.type
_entity.pdbx_description
1 polymer ?
#
loop_
_entity_poly.entity_id
_entity_poly.type
_entity_poly.pdbx_seq_one_letter_code
_entity_poly.pdbx_strand_id
1 'polypeptide(L)'
;MTGTRILDVYELAYLASGPRRAVETAVVALVEAGVLRADRVTGELALLQRRPCSDLQAAVLDVVGFRESRLLGTVCWRLRADVRLTAIGRRLEEDGLLVRGDGLEALRRRFWTVLSVTGAGRRILRQRRRELCSDGPDALRVALSGPAAMRDRQLYVALFDAPSLLPAPQLRRGPVARSAGGYGYSAEGAYLGGGAFAGGFGGGDCGGGDGGC
;
A
#
# COMPACT_ATOMS: atom_id res chain seq x y z
N MET A 1 -10.10 27.32 -20.47
CA MET A 1 -8.61 27.33 -20.34
C MET A 1 -8.30 26.85 -18.94
N THR A 2 -8.14 25.54 -18.76
CA THR A 2 -7.80 24.93 -17.46
C THR A 2 -6.33 25.17 -17.18
N GLY A 3 -6.05 26.16 -16.34
CA GLY A 3 -4.68 26.37 -15.85
C GLY A 3 -4.15 25.07 -15.26
N THR A 4 -3.01 24.62 -15.76
CA THR A 4 -2.35 23.40 -15.28
C THR A 4 -1.92 23.66 -13.84
N ARG A 5 -2.76 23.24 -12.87
CA ARG A 5 -2.41 23.27 -11.46
C ARG A 5 -1.17 22.41 -11.24
N ILE A 6 -0.21 22.95 -10.50
CA ILE A 6 0.99 22.20 -10.10
C ILE A 6 0.57 21.25 -8.98
N LEU A 7 0.64 19.94 -9.24
CA LEU A 7 0.39 18.92 -8.22
C LEU A 7 1.56 18.86 -7.24
N ASP A 8 1.25 18.72 -5.97
CA ASP A 8 2.26 18.48 -4.94
C ASP A 8 2.78 17.03 -4.99
N VAL A 9 3.83 16.72 -4.21
CA VAL A 9 4.46 15.41 -4.21
C VAL A 9 3.51 14.31 -3.72
N TYR A 10 2.59 14.63 -2.82
CA TYR A 10 1.64 13.67 -2.25
C TYR A 10 0.47 13.41 -3.19
N GLU A 11 0.02 14.44 -3.91
CA GLU A 11 -0.96 14.32 -4.99
C GLU A 11 -0.40 13.46 -6.13
N LEU A 12 0.87 13.66 -6.51
CA LEU A 12 1.56 12.83 -7.50
C LEU A 12 1.68 11.37 -7.03
N ALA A 13 2.03 11.15 -5.76
CA ALA A 13 2.10 9.82 -5.17
C ALA A 13 0.74 9.11 -5.15
N TYR A 14 -0.30 9.85 -4.76
CA TYR A 14 -1.68 9.36 -4.75
C TYR A 14 -2.14 9.00 -6.16
N LEU A 15 -1.88 9.88 -7.13
CA LEU A 15 -2.21 9.66 -8.54
C LEU A 15 -1.44 8.46 -9.12
N ALA A 16 -0.17 8.26 -8.73
CA ALA A 16 0.67 7.19 -9.25
C ALA A 16 0.26 5.79 -8.76
N SER A 17 -0.15 5.65 -7.49
CA SER A 17 -0.40 4.33 -6.90
C SER A 17 -1.37 4.35 -5.70
N GLY A 18 -2.16 5.41 -5.59
CA GLY A 18 -3.22 5.52 -4.58
C GLY A 18 -2.76 5.98 -3.20
N PRO A 19 -3.69 5.93 -2.23
CA PRO A 19 -3.51 6.56 -0.93
C PRO A 19 -2.33 6.00 -0.12
N ARG A 20 -2.06 4.70 -0.20
CA ARG A 20 -0.92 4.08 0.48
C ARG A 20 0.40 4.72 0.05
N ARG A 21 0.58 4.93 -1.26
CA ARG A 21 1.77 5.58 -1.81
C ARG A 21 1.94 7.01 -1.31
N ALA A 22 0.85 7.77 -1.15
CA ALA A 22 0.89 9.11 -0.59
C ALA A 22 1.41 9.10 0.86
N VAL A 23 0.95 8.16 1.70
CA VAL A 23 1.44 7.99 3.07
C VAL A 23 2.91 7.56 3.09
N GLU A 24 3.30 6.57 2.29
CA GLU A 24 4.70 6.12 2.16
C GLU A 24 5.62 7.30 1.80
N THR A 25 5.21 8.12 0.82
CA THR A 25 5.94 9.33 0.41
C THR A 25 6.03 10.34 1.53
N ALA A 26 4.95 10.57 2.29
CA ALA A 26 4.94 11.51 3.40
C ALA A 26 5.89 11.07 4.52
N VAL A 27 5.95 9.77 4.82
CA VAL A 27 6.88 9.23 5.81
C VAL A 27 8.32 9.41 5.35
N VAL A 28 8.64 9.09 4.09
CA VAL A 28 10.01 9.27 3.56
C VAL A 28 10.40 10.75 3.60
N ALA A 29 9.52 11.66 3.18
CA ALA A 29 9.79 13.11 3.24
C ALA A 29 10.04 13.60 4.68
N LEU A 30 9.31 13.07 5.66
CA LEU A 30 9.51 13.43 7.08
C LEU A 30 10.82 12.87 7.64
N VAL A 31 11.26 11.71 7.17
CA VAL A 31 12.57 11.13 7.54
C VAL A 31 13.70 11.94 6.91
N GLU A 32 13.59 12.31 5.62
CA GLU A 32 14.57 13.18 4.93
C GLU A 32 14.68 14.55 5.61
N ALA A 33 13.57 15.10 6.09
CA ALA A 33 13.54 16.38 6.81
C ALA A 33 14.03 16.28 8.28
N GLY A 34 14.39 15.07 8.75
CA GLY A 34 14.81 14.85 10.14
C GLY A 34 13.69 15.07 11.17
N VAL A 35 12.44 15.02 10.75
CA VAL A 35 11.25 15.13 11.62
C VAL A 35 10.90 13.78 12.24
N LEU A 36 11.04 12.73 11.45
CA LEU A 36 10.95 11.33 11.89
C LEU A 36 12.32 10.67 11.82
N ARG A 37 12.56 9.73 12.71
CA ARG A 37 13.67 8.78 12.64
C ARG A 37 13.13 7.40 12.39
N ALA A 38 13.66 6.72 11.39
CA ALA A 38 13.44 5.31 11.18
C ALA A 38 14.58 4.52 11.83
N ASP A 39 14.25 3.57 12.68
CA ASP A 39 15.21 2.60 13.17
C ASP A 39 15.59 1.65 12.03
N ARG A 40 16.91 1.51 11.78
CA ARG A 40 17.37 0.73 10.61
C ARG A 40 17.31 -0.78 10.81
N VAL A 41 17.09 -1.23 12.05
CA VAL A 41 16.99 -2.65 12.39
C VAL A 41 15.53 -3.08 12.48
N THR A 42 14.71 -2.32 13.22
CA THR A 42 13.31 -2.67 13.49
C THR A 42 12.33 -2.08 12.47
N GLY A 43 12.73 -1.04 11.72
CA GLY A 43 11.85 -0.30 10.83
C GLY A 43 10.84 0.60 11.56
N GLU A 44 11.00 0.76 12.86
CA GLU A 44 10.11 1.59 13.66
C GLU A 44 10.38 3.08 13.44
N LEU A 45 9.30 3.84 13.34
CA LEU A 45 9.29 5.28 13.16
C LEU A 45 9.11 5.96 14.52
N ALA A 46 10.03 6.81 14.89
CA ALA A 46 9.95 7.63 16.09
C ALA A 46 9.92 9.12 15.72
N LEU A 47 9.07 9.88 16.42
CA LEU A 47 8.96 11.33 16.23
C LEU A 47 10.09 12.05 16.97
N LEU A 48 10.89 12.82 16.24
CA LEU A 48 11.95 13.66 16.81
C LEU A 48 11.44 15.08 17.10
N GLN A 49 10.69 15.64 16.16
CA GLN A 49 10.14 16.99 16.30
C GLN A 49 8.81 17.11 15.57
N ARG A 50 7.92 17.99 16.03
CA ARG A 50 6.62 18.21 15.39
C ARG A 50 6.66 19.43 14.48
N ARG A 51 7.00 19.23 13.22
CA ARG A 51 7.07 20.29 12.20
C ARG A 51 6.42 19.82 10.88
N PRO A 52 5.08 19.72 10.82
CA PRO A 52 4.41 19.36 9.59
C PRO A 52 4.43 20.52 8.60
N CYS A 53 4.69 20.25 7.32
CA CYS A 53 4.59 21.21 6.22
C CYS A 53 3.30 21.03 5.39
N SER A 54 2.52 20.00 5.68
CA SER A 54 1.25 19.69 4.98
C SER A 54 0.28 18.96 5.90
N ASP A 55 -1.00 18.96 5.51
CA ASP A 55 -2.06 18.26 6.24
C ASP A 55 -1.78 16.76 6.35
N LEU A 56 -1.28 16.14 5.26
CA LEU A 56 -0.95 14.72 5.27
C LEU A 56 0.23 14.40 6.20
N GLN A 57 1.26 15.27 6.22
CA GLN A 57 2.35 15.12 7.19
C GLN A 57 1.84 15.25 8.62
N ALA A 58 0.95 16.21 8.89
CA ALA A 58 0.33 16.35 10.21
C ALA A 58 -0.41 15.05 10.59
N ALA A 59 -1.15 14.44 9.65
CA ALA A 59 -1.82 13.16 9.88
C ALA A 59 -0.84 12.03 10.25
N VAL A 60 0.28 11.94 9.54
CA VAL A 60 1.34 10.96 9.84
C VAL A 60 1.89 11.18 11.26
N LEU A 61 2.21 12.43 11.61
CA LEU A 61 2.77 12.78 12.92
C LEU A 61 1.77 12.52 14.07
N ASP A 62 0.46 12.73 13.82
CA ASP A 62 -0.60 12.42 14.80
C ASP A 62 -0.66 10.90 15.09
N VAL A 63 -0.45 10.07 14.07
CA VAL A 63 -0.46 8.61 14.20
C VAL A 63 0.80 8.09 14.87
N VAL A 64 1.98 8.63 14.53
CA VAL A 64 3.25 8.19 15.12
C VAL A 64 3.31 8.58 16.60
N GLY A 65 2.96 9.86 16.92
CA GLY A 65 2.97 10.34 18.31
C GLY A 65 4.41 10.48 18.90
N PHE A 66 4.52 11.08 20.09
CA PHE A 66 5.81 11.30 20.74
C PHE A 66 6.32 10.16 21.61
N ARG A 67 5.43 9.29 22.06
CA ARG A 67 5.73 8.29 23.10
C ARG A 67 5.82 6.86 22.58
N GLU A 68 5.49 6.67 21.34
CA GLU A 68 5.41 5.33 20.75
C GLU A 68 6.14 5.31 19.41
N SER A 69 6.83 4.24 19.14
CA SER A 69 7.32 3.94 17.80
C SER A 69 6.28 3.15 17.02
N ARG A 70 6.27 3.32 15.72
CA ARG A 70 5.28 2.70 14.84
C ARG A 70 5.92 2.20 13.55
N LEU A 71 5.50 1.03 13.11
CA LEU A 71 5.86 0.53 11.79
C LEU A 71 5.08 1.26 10.70
N LEU A 72 5.70 1.46 9.54
CA LEU A 72 5.09 2.09 8.36
C LEU A 72 3.75 1.45 7.99
N GLY A 73 3.66 0.12 8.03
CA GLY A 73 2.43 -0.62 7.77
C GLY A 73 1.27 -0.22 8.68
N THR A 74 1.55 -0.02 9.97
CA THR A 74 0.56 0.45 10.96
C THR A 74 0.12 1.88 10.67
N VAL A 75 1.05 2.77 10.29
CA VAL A 75 0.73 4.16 9.91
C VAL A 75 -0.19 4.16 8.68
N CYS A 76 0.16 3.42 7.63
CA CYS A 76 -0.68 3.29 6.43
C CYS A 76 -2.07 2.74 6.75
N TRP A 77 -2.15 1.74 7.63
CA TRP A 77 -3.42 1.13 8.01
C TRP A 77 -4.32 2.11 8.79
N ARG A 78 -3.76 2.88 9.73
CA ARG A 78 -4.50 3.86 10.52
C ARG A 78 -4.99 5.04 9.68
N LEU A 79 -4.18 5.49 8.72
CA LEU A 79 -4.51 6.63 7.87
C LEU A 79 -5.44 6.30 6.71
N ARG A 80 -5.75 5.03 6.46
CA ARG A 80 -6.56 4.63 5.29
C ARG A 80 -7.92 5.33 5.17
N ALA A 81 -8.53 5.74 6.29
CA ALA A 81 -9.80 6.44 6.35
C ALA A 81 -9.67 7.89 6.87
N ASP A 82 -8.43 8.42 6.95
CA ASP A 82 -8.21 9.79 7.39
C ASP A 82 -8.76 10.79 6.38
N VAL A 83 -9.48 11.79 6.90
CA VAL A 83 -10.13 12.81 6.07
C VAL A 83 -9.13 13.61 5.20
N ARG A 84 -7.91 13.84 5.73
CA ARG A 84 -6.84 14.57 5.03
C ARG A 84 -6.32 13.78 3.83
N LEU A 85 -6.20 12.46 3.97
CA LEU A 85 -5.79 11.57 2.88
C LEU A 85 -6.89 11.42 1.84
N THR A 86 -8.15 11.28 2.27
CA THR A 86 -9.30 11.16 1.35
C THR A 86 -9.56 12.47 0.61
N ALA A 87 -9.26 13.63 1.21
CA ALA A 87 -9.37 14.93 0.57
C ALA A 87 -8.44 15.06 -0.65
N ILE A 88 -7.24 14.46 -0.60
CA ILE A 88 -6.34 14.42 -1.76
C ILE A 88 -7.01 13.69 -2.94
N GLY A 89 -7.57 12.50 -2.68
CA GLY A 89 -8.26 11.74 -3.71
C GLY A 89 -9.44 12.50 -4.33
N ARG A 90 -10.26 13.15 -3.48
CA ARG A 90 -11.39 13.96 -3.95
C ARG A 90 -10.94 15.14 -4.83
N ARG A 91 -9.89 15.87 -4.44
CA ARG A 91 -9.35 16.95 -5.27
C ARG A 91 -8.88 16.45 -6.63
N LEU A 92 -8.22 15.29 -6.69
CA LEU A 92 -7.79 14.69 -7.94
C LEU A 92 -8.96 14.20 -8.81
N GLU A 93 -10.09 13.78 -8.19
CA GLU A 93 -11.33 13.46 -8.89
C GLU A 93 -11.98 14.76 -9.45
N GLU A 94 -12.05 15.83 -8.66
CA GLU A 94 -12.55 17.15 -9.05
C GLU A 94 -11.74 17.76 -10.21
N ASP A 95 -10.41 17.54 -10.20
CA ASP A 95 -9.50 17.95 -11.28
C ASP A 95 -9.59 17.03 -12.52
N GLY A 96 -10.41 15.98 -12.49
CA GLY A 96 -10.57 15.02 -13.60
C GLY A 96 -9.34 14.14 -13.86
N LEU A 97 -8.43 14.04 -12.88
CA LEU A 97 -7.21 13.22 -12.98
C LEU A 97 -7.44 11.78 -12.53
N LEU A 98 -8.42 11.58 -11.64
CA LEU A 98 -8.91 10.28 -11.20
C LEU A 98 -10.39 10.13 -11.54
N VAL A 99 -10.82 8.90 -11.78
CA VAL A 99 -12.22 8.53 -11.88
C VAL A 99 -12.49 7.43 -10.89
N ARG A 100 -13.55 7.61 -10.11
CA ARG A 100 -14.04 6.54 -9.23
C ARG A 100 -14.66 5.46 -10.12
N GLY A 101 -14.10 4.26 -10.08
CA GLY A 101 -14.63 3.13 -10.83
C GLY A 101 -16.00 2.74 -10.28
N ASP A 102 -17.06 2.98 -11.05
CA ASP A 102 -18.37 2.42 -10.82
C ASP A 102 -18.35 0.97 -11.30
N GLY A 103 -18.40 0.03 -10.39
CA GLY A 103 -18.64 -1.30 -10.88
C GLY A 103 -18.09 -2.46 -10.04
N LEU A 104 -18.51 -3.64 -10.41
CA LEU A 104 -18.22 -4.97 -9.88
C LEU A 104 -16.77 -5.25 -9.44
N GLU A 105 -15.78 -4.50 -9.93
CA GLU A 105 -14.39 -4.59 -9.50
C GLU A 105 -14.15 -3.99 -8.10
N ALA A 106 -14.93 -3.01 -7.69
CA ALA A 106 -14.87 -2.45 -6.33
C ALA A 106 -15.26 -3.52 -5.28
N LEU A 107 -16.11 -4.47 -5.64
CA LEU A 107 -16.54 -5.58 -4.78
C LEU A 107 -15.45 -6.64 -4.58
N ARG A 108 -14.55 -6.82 -5.55
CA ARG A 108 -13.44 -7.80 -5.49
C ARG A 108 -12.26 -7.34 -4.63
N ARG A 109 -12.10 -6.03 -4.42
CA ARG A 109 -11.03 -5.45 -3.58
C ARG A 109 -11.62 -4.73 -2.38
N ARG A 110 -12.05 -5.46 -1.41
CA ARG A 110 -12.81 -5.11 -0.20
C ARG A 110 -12.25 -3.96 0.67
N PHE A 111 -11.18 -3.27 0.30
CA PHE A 111 -10.53 -2.26 1.15
C PHE A 111 -10.01 -1.00 0.48
N TRP A 112 -10.04 -0.89 -0.86
CA TRP A 112 -9.55 0.30 -1.55
C TRP A 112 -10.49 0.58 -2.73
N THR A 113 -11.09 1.76 -2.72
CA THR A 113 -11.86 2.26 -3.88
C THR A 113 -10.94 2.16 -5.10
N VAL A 114 -11.33 1.42 -6.13
CA VAL A 114 -10.54 1.31 -7.35
C VAL A 114 -10.64 2.66 -8.07
N LEU A 115 -9.65 3.51 -7.82
CA LEU A 115 -9.50 4.76 -8.51
C LEU A 115 -8.73 4.48 -9.81
N SER A 116 -9.34 4.81 -10.93
CA SER A 116 -8.71 4.68 -12.24
C SER A 116 -8.09 6.01 -12.64
N VAL A 117 -6.80 5.98 -12.98
CA VAL A 117 -6.10 7.17 -13.47
C VAL A 117 -6.55 7.50 -14.89
N THR A 118 -6.99 8.72 -15.12
CA THR A 118 -7.44 9.20 -16.43
C THR A 118 -6.28 9.34 -17.43
N GLY A 119 -6.59 9.56 -18.70
CA GLY A 119 -5.58 9.86 -19.71
C GLY A 119 -4.78 11.14 -19.38
N ALA A 120 -5.43 12.16 -18.80
CA ALA A 120 -4.79 13.39 -18.34
C ALA A 120 -3.83 13.11 -17.18
N GLY A 121 -4.26 12.36 -16.16
CA GLY A 121 -3.42 11.97 -15.04
C GLY A 121 -2.18 11.19 -15.49
N ARG A 122 -2.34 10.24 -16.43
CA ARG A 122 -1.22 9.48 -17.00
C ARG A 122 -0.22 10.35 -17.77
N ARG A 123 -0.69 11.40 -18.46
CA ARG A 123 0.20 12.37 -19.14
C ARG A 123 1.04 13.13 -18.13
N ILE A 124 0.43 13.66 -17.07
CA ILE A 124 1.13 14.38 -16.00
C ILE A 124 2.19 13.47 -15.35
N LEU A 125 1.84 12.25 -14.96
CA LEU A 125 2.79 11.31 -14.36
C LEU A 125 3.97 11.00 -15.28
N ARG A 126 3.71 10.79 -16.59
CA ARG A 126 4.78 10.56 -17.57
C ARG A 126 5.71 11.77 -17.71
N GLN A 127 5.16 12.97 -17.75
CA GLN A 127 5.92 14.19 -17.81
C GLN A 127 6.78 14.35 -16.55
N ARG A 128 6.20 14.23 -15.36
CA ARG A 128 6.94 14.34 -14.10
C ARG A 128 8.04 13.29 -13.94
N ARG A 129 7.83 12.07 -14.43
CA ARG A 129 8.87 11.03 -14.44
C ARG A 129 10.03 11.38 -15.35
N ARG A 130 9.79 12.06 -16.48
CA ARG A 130 10.86 12.54 -17.37
C ARG A 130 11.64 13.71 -16.76
N GLU A 131 10.96 14.56 -16.00
CA GLU A 131 11.57 15.70 -15.30
C GLU A 131 12.32 15.27 -14.03
N LEU A 132 12.14 14.03 -13.58
CA LEU A 132 12.80 13.51 -12.38
C LEU A 132 14.31 13.43 -12.61
N CYS A 133 15.04 14.40 -12.05
CA CYS A 133 16.50 14.43 -12.08
C CYS A 133 17.08 13.31 -11.21
N SER A 134 18.29 12.87 -11.59
CA SER A 134 19.05 11.89 -10.79
C SER A 134 19.26 12.33 -9.35
N ASP A 135 19.27 13.64 -9.07
CA ASP A 135 19.59 14.20 -7.75
C ASP A 135 18.37 14.68 -6.94
N GLY A 136 17.17 14.35 -7.40
CA GLY A 136 15.94 14.67 -6.68
C GLY A 136 15.81 13.94 -5.34
N PRO A 137 14.98 14.45 -4.40
CA PRO A 137 14.72 13.83 -3.10
C PRO A 137 14.09 12.44 -3.24
N ASP A 138 14.39 11.56 -2.29
CA ASP A 138 13.86 10.19 -2.30
C ASP A 138 12.33 10.18 -2.18
N ALA A 139 11.75 11.15 -1.46
CA ALA A 139 10.30 11.32 -1.41
C ALA A 139 9.68 11.45 -2.81
N LEU A 140 10.27 12.25 -3.71
CA LEU A 140 9.76 12.41 -5.08
C LEU A 140 9.96 11.13 -5.90
N ARG A 141 11.06 10.39 -5.68
CA ARG A 141 11.32 9.09 -6.32
C ARG A 141 10.29 8.06 -5.89
N VAL A 142 10.02 7.98 -4.58
CA VAL A 142 8.98 7.10 -4.04
C VAL A 142 7.61 7.47 -4.61
N ALA A 143 7.28 8.76 -4.70
CA ALA A 143 6.02 9.22 -5.25
C ALA A 143 5.78 8.73 -6.68
N LEU A 144 6.77 8.90 -7.57
CA LEU A 144 6.62 8.65 -9.00
C LEU A 144 6.96 7.22 -9.43
N SER A 145 7.98 6.61 -8.82
CA SER A 145 8.55 5.33 -9.26
C SER A 145 8.41 4.22 -8.23
N GLY A 146 8.08 4.56 -7.00
CA GLY A 146 7.91 3.59 -5.93
C GLY A 146 9.09 3.46 -4.97
N PRO A 147 8.91 2.75 -3.85
CA PRO A 147 9.92 2.60 -2.81
C PRO A 147 11.25 2.06 -3.32
N ALA A 148 11.21 1.13 -4.27
CA ALA A 148 12.41 0.53 -4.86
C ALA A 148 13.34 1.55 -5.56
N ALA A 149 12.83 2.76 -5.88
CA ALA A 149 13.60 3.83 -6.49
C ALA A 149 14.38 4.69 -5.47
N MET A 150 14.27 4.41 -4.18
CA MET A 150 15.04 5.10 -3.14
C MET A 150 16.54 4.85 -3.30
N ARG A 151 17.33 5.88 -3.02
CA ARG A 151 18.80 5.80 -3.01
C ARG A 151 19.31 5.22 -1.70
N ASP A 152 18.76 5.65 -0.58
CA ASP A 152 19.09 5.07 0.74
C ASP A 152 18.52 3.66 0.85
N ARG A 153 19.35 2.69 0.40
CA ARG A 153 18.99 1.28 0.42
C ARG A 153 18.75 0.76 1.84
N GLN A 154 19.46 1.30 2.83
CA GLN A 154 19.28 0.88 4.21
C GLN A 154 17.93 1.37 4.75
N LEU A 155 17.57 2.62 4.44
CA LEU A 155 16.25 3.16 4.79
C LEU A 155 15.13 2.40 4.06
N TYR A 156 15.33 2.05 2.79
CA TYR A 156 14.38 1.24 2.05
C TYR A 156 14.13 -0.10 2.75
N VAL A 157 15.19 -0.85 3.09
CA VAL A 157 15.07 -2.15 3.76
C VAL A 157 14.36 -1.98 5.11
N ALA A 158 14.74 -0.98 5.90
CA ALA A 158 14.12 -0.72 7.20
C ALA A 158 12.62 -0.41 7.09
N LEU A 159 12.19 0.38 6.11
CA LEU A 159 10.80 0.81 6.00
C LEU A 159 9.90 -0.20 5.27
N PHE A 160 10.44 -0.88 4.24
CA PHE A 160 9.62 -1.65 3.30
C PHE A 160 9.91 -3.15 3.29
N ASP A 161 11.14 -3.57 3.61
CA ASP A 161 11.56 -4.98 3.62
C ASP A 161 11.75 -5.52 5.05
N ALA A 162 11.67 -4.68 6.08
CA ALA A 162 11.75 -5.15 7.45
C ALA A 162 10.71 -6.27 7.65
N PRO A 163 11.13 -7.46 8.13
CA PRO A 163 10.19 -8.53 8.38
C PRO A 163 9.11 -7.99 9.30
N SER A 164 7.86 -8.03 8.84
CA SER A 164 6.70 -7.68 9.66
C SER A 164 6.74 -8.59 10.89
N LEU A 165 7.34 -8.09 11.95
CA LEU A 165 7.20 -8.66 13.28
C LEU A 165 5.79 -8.35 13.83
N LEU A 166 4.79 -8.36 12.95
CA LEU A 166 3.44 -8.53 13.41
C LEU A 166 3.43 -9.94 13.99
N PRO A 167 3.26 -10.12 15.32
CA PRO A 167 2.96 -11.42 15.84
C PRO A 167 1.76 -11.88 15.02
N ALA A 168 1.90 -12.99 14.28
CA ALA A 168 0.78 -13.66 13.67
C ALA A 168 -0.34 -13.64 14.71
N PRO A 169 -1.58 -13.24 14.36
CA PRO A 169 -2.65 -13.24 15.34
C PRO A 169 -2.59 -14.62 15.98
N GLN A 170 -2.16 -14.65 17.23
CA GLN A 170 -2.22 -15.86 18.02
C GLN A 170 -3.71 -16.11 18.13
N LEU A 171 -4.24 -16.90 17.21
CA LEU A 171 -5.47 -17.62 17.42
C LEU A 171 -5.23 -18.33 18.73
N ARG A 172 -5.72 -17.73 19.82
CA ARG A 172 -5.80 -18.39 21.10
C ARG A 172 -6.55 -19.68 20.80
N ARG A 173 -5.79 -20.76 20.61
CA ARG A 173 -6.33 -22.10 20.75
C ARG A 173 -6.79 -22.13 22.20
N GLY A 174 -8.08 -21.84 22.40
CA GLY A 174 -8.72 -22.07 23.66
C GLY A 174 -8.41 -23.51 24.06
N PRO A 175 -8.21 -23.78 25.34
CA PRO A 175 -7.99 -25.13 25.82
C PRO A 175 -9.17 -25.96 25.32
N VAL A 176 -8.87 -26.94 24.45
CA VAL A 176 -9.85 -27.97 24.10
C VAL A 176 -10.11 -28.72 25.38
N ALA A 177 -11.19 -28.35 26.06
CA ALA A 177 -11.68 -29.12 27.19
C ALA A 177 -11.98 -30.53 26.63
N ARG A 178 -11.10 -31.47 26.96
CA ARG A 178 -11.39 -32.88 26.82
C ARG A 178 -12.47 -33.18 27.86
N SER A 179 -13.73 -33.05 27.48
CA SER A 179 -14.81 -33.68 28.18
C SER A 179 -14.78 -35.16 27.83
N ALA A 180 -14.16 -35.95 28.72
CA ALA A 180 -14.46 -37.37 28.81
C ALA A 180 -15.92 -37.51 29.32
N GLY A 181 -16.76 -38.11 28.55
CA GLY A 181 -18.16 -38.35 28.93
C GLY A 181 -18.85 -39.09 27.79
N GLY A 182 -18.72 -40.44 27.79
CA GLY A 182 -19.44 -41.28 26.87
C GLY A 182 -20.94 -41.20 27.11
N TYR A 183 -21.71 -41.36 26.05
CA TYR A 183 -22.95 -42.14 25.97
C TYR A 183 -23.25 -42.32 24.50
N GLY A 184 -23.31 -43.58 24.09
CA GLY A 184 -23.63 -43.99 22.72
C GLY A 184 -25.11 -43.71 22.41
N TYR A 185 -25.37 -43.43 21.17
CA TYR A 185 -26.58 -43.83 20.46
C TYR A 185 -26.25 -43.97 18.96
N SER A 186 -26.50 -45.16 18.46
CA SER A 186 -26.54 -45.54 17.08
C SER A 186 -27.73 -44.86 16.39
N ALA A 187 -27.51 -44.34 15.18
CA ALA A 187 -28.53 -44.34 14.13
C ALA A 187 -27.87 -43.97 12.79
N GLU A 188 -27.96 -44.90 11.91
CA GLU A 188 -27.80 -44.95 10.48
C GLU A 188 -28.26 -43.70 9.74
N GLY A 189 -27.55 -43.37 8.67
CA GLY A 189 -27.96 -42.38 7.68
C GLY A 189 -26.90 -42.16 6.63
N ALA A 190 -26.82 -43.10 5.70
CA ALA A 190 -26.05 -43.00 4.48
C ALA A 190 -26.52 -41.81 3.63
N TYR A 191 -25.62 -41.05 3.05
CA TYR A 191 -25.74 -40.56 1.66
C TYR A 191 -24.37 -40.24 1.07
N LEU A 192 -24.16 -40.90 -0.04
CA LEU A 192 -23.12 -40.84 -1.06
C LEU A 192 -23.00 -39.47 -1.75
N GLY A 193 -21.81 -39.20 -2.25
CA GLY A 193 -21.52 -38.19 -3.27
C GLY A 193 -20.18 -37.53 -3.01
N GLY A 194 -19.05 -37.92 -3.49
CA GLY A 194 -18.63 -38.33 -4.80
C GLY A 194 -18.27 -37.10 -5.62
N GLY A 195 -16.98 -36.75 -5.73
CA GLY A 195 -16.55 -35.64 -6.58
C GLY A 195 -15.07 -35.31 -6.46
N ALA A 196 -14.21 -36.25 -6.75
CA ALA A 196 -12.81 -36.02 -7.06
C ALA A 196 -12.72 -35.37 -8.45
N PHE A 197 -12.10 -34.22 -8.57
CA PHE A 197 -11.58 -33.70 -9.83
C PHE A 197 -10.08 -33.45 -9.70
N ALA A 198 -9.35 -34.47 -10.06
CA ALA A 198 -8.00 -34.36 -10.56
C ALA A 198 -8.10 -33.95 -12.03
N GLY A 199 -7.40 -32.87 -12.41
CA GLY A 199 -7.29 -32.39 -13.78
C GLY A 199 -5.97 -31.72 -13.96
N GLY A 200 -4.91 -32.49 -14.21
CA GLY A 200 -3.65 -32.04 -14.77
C GLY A 200 -3.81 -31.84 -16.27
N PHE A 201 -3.20 -30.80 -16.76
CA PHE A 201 -2.80 -30.57 -18.15
C PHE A 201 -1.56 -29.72 -18.06
N GLY A 202 -0.38 -30.11 -18.48
CA GLY A 202 -0.10 -30.70 -19.76
C GLY A 202 0.45 -29.62 -20.66
N GLY A 203 1.76 -29.67 -20.83
CA GLY A 203 2.69 -28.93 -21.62
C GLY A 203 2.16 -28.53 -23.01
N GLY A 204 2.74 -27.45 -23.48
CA GLY A 204 2.64 -26.91 -24.83
C GLY A 204 3.89 -26.11 -25.15
N ASP A 205 4.91 -26.82 -25.56
CA ASP A 205 6.13 -26.39 -26.20
C ASP A 205 5.80 -26.08 -27.67
N CYS A 206 6.17 -24.90 -28.15
CA CYS A 206 6.33 -24.55 -29.57
C CYS A 206 7.11 -23.25 -29.59
N GLY A 207 8.37 -23.11 -29.97
CA GLY A 207 8.94 -23.60 -31.20
C GLY A 207 9.01 -22.48 -32.22
N GLY A 208 10.18 -21.82 -32.33
CA GLY A 208 10.85 -21.41 -33.55
C GLY A 208 10.20 -20.31 -34.42
N GLY A 209 11.03 -19.33 -34.79
CA GLY A 209 10.73 -18.40 -35.88
C GLY A 209 11.82 -17.33 -36.04
N ASP A 210 12.91 -17.68 -36.70
CA ASP A 210 13.92 -16.77 -37.29
C ASP A 210 13.30 -15.85 -38.35
N GLY A 211 13.96 -14.74 -38.57
CA GLY A 211 13.85 -13.86 -39.74
C GLY A 211 13.90 -12.38 -39.31
N GLY A 212 14.98 -11.62 -39.45
CA GLY A 212 15.81 -11.37 -40.57
C GLY A 212 15.36 -10.10 -41.30
N CYS A 213 16.15 -9.11 -41.22
CA CYS A 213 16.37 -7.82 -41.88
C CYS A 213 16.28 -6.63 -40.96
#